data_f9f7722ca3b4ed700d2caed6645fd35d
#
_entry.id   f9f7722ca3b4ed700d2caed6645fd35d
#
_cell.length_a   1.000
_cell.length_b   1.000
_cell.length_c   1.000
_cell.angle_alpha   90.00
_cell.angle_beta   90.00
_cell.angle_gamma   90.00
#
_symmetry.space_group_name_H-M   'P 1'
#
loop_
_entity.id
_entity.type
_entity.pdbx_description
1 polymer ?
#
loop_
_entity_poly.entity_id
_entity_poly.type
_entity_poly.pdbx_seq_one_letter_code
_entity_poly.pdbx_strand_id
1 'polypeptide(L)'
;MLDFIAWWISIEVLGLIVVPMALLLFPSLPDRGYAFTKPLGLLLAGYLFWLVGLTGLLPNSRWTIALVVLVLALVSAFILRRHWQSLLGHLYRERWMFLVTEVLFLGAFAVWAVVRSYDAAIDHTEQPMDFAFLNASLRADDFPPRDPWLSGNNVSYYYFGYLISAGIAKVTGVPGSVAYNLAIALLFALTAVAAFGLVTNLIRHYRGHARAGLRAPIGFGLLGALFVVGIGNLEAALESVRSLGLGWGGFWDWLKIKGLSGAAEGSSLYPDDRWWWWR
;
A
#
# COMPACT_ATOMS: atom_id res chain seq x y z
N MET A 1 6.45 -17.15 -5.58
CA MET A 1 5.64 -17.44 -4.37
C MET A 1 6.44 -17.17 -3.08
N LEU A 2 7.66 -17.64 -2.93
CA LEU A 2 8.48 -17.37 -1.74
C LEU A 2 8.72 -15.86 -1.52
N ASP A 3 8.98 -15.09 -2.57
CA ASP A 3 9.20 -13.64 -2.50
C ASP A 3 7.97 -12.89 -1.97
N PHE A 4 6.77 -13.27 -2.43
CA PHE A 4 5.50 -12.74 -1.93
C PHE A 4 5.35 -13.00 -0.43
N ILE A 5 5.61 -14.24 0.01
CA ILE A 5 5.52 -14.63 1.43
C ILE A 5 6.54 -13.85 2.27
N ALA A 6 7.77 -13.71 1.79
CA ALA A 6 8.82 -12.97 2.50
C ALA A 6 8.44 -11.49 2.66
N TRP A 7 7.87 -10.86 1.63
CA TRP A 7 7.38 -9.49 1.70
C TRP A 7 6.20 -9.37 2.66
N TRP A 8 5.19 -10.23 2.50
CA TRP A 8 4.03 -10.24 3.39
C TRP A 8 4.44 -10.36 4.86
N ILE A 9 5.29 -11.35 5.20
CA ILE A 9 5.78 -11.54 6.58
C ILE A 9 6.52 -10.30 7.07
N SER A 10 7.37 -9.68 6.26
CA SER A 10 8.12 -8.49 6.65
C SER A 10 7.20 -7.32 7.01
N ILE A 11 6.12 -7.13 6.26
CA ILE A 11 5.12 -6.08 6.48
C ILE A 11 4.26 -6.40 7.71
N GLU A 12 3.86 -7.67 7.89
CA GLU A 12 3.13 -8.11 9.08
C GLU A 12 3.96 -7.90 10.35
N VAL A 13 5.24 -8.28 10.32
CA VAL A 13 6.14 -8.11 11.46
C VAL A 13 6.27 -6.62 11.82
N LEU A 14 6.48 -5.73 10.83
CA LEU A 14 6.53 -4.30 11.06
C LEU A 14 5.21 -3.75 11.61
N GLY A 15 4.09 -4.17 11.03
CA GLY A 15 2.75 -3.79 11.51
C GLY A 15 2.54 -4.22 12.96
N LEU A 16 2.86 -5.47 13.30
CA LEU A 16 2.73 -6.01 14.67
C LEU A 16 3.64 -5.29 15.67
N ILE A 17 4.88 -4.97 15.29
CA ILE A 17 5.81 -4.24 16.14
C ILE A 17 5.21 -2.88 16.54
N VAL A 18 4.53 -2.17 15.66
CA VAL A 18 4.02 -0.83 15.95
C VAL A 18 2.60 -0.81 16.53
N VAL A 19 1.92 -1.95 16.65
CA VAL A 19 0.58 -2.03 17.27
C VAL A 19 0.50 -1.27 18.60
N PRO A 20 1.39 -1.50 19.60
CA PRO A 20 1.32 -0.78 20.88
C PRO A 20 1.45 0.74 20.72
N MET A 21 2.27 1.18 19.76
CA MET A 21 2.43 2.61 19.46
C MET A 21 1.15 3.18 18.86
N ALA A 22 0.56 2.52 17.85
CA ALA A 22 -0.68 2.97 17.20
C ALA A 22 -1.82 3.08 18.21
N LEU A 23 -2.01 2.07 19.07
CA LEU A 23 -3.06 2.04 20.08
C LEU A 23 -2.92 3.18 21.12
N LEU A 24 -1.73 3.73 21.31
CA LEU A 24 -1.50 4.92 22.16
C LEU A 24 -1.60 6.23 21.38
N LEU A 25 -1.17 6.27 20.13
CA LEU A 25 -1.20 7.47 19.28
C LEU A 25 -2.63 7.85 18.86
N PHE A 26 -3.50 6.86 18.69
CA PHE A 26 -4.86 7.06 18.20
C PHE A 26 -5.94 6.64 19.21
N PRO A 27 -5.93 7.12 20.44
CA PRO A 27 -6.86 6.67 21.49
C PRO A 27 -8.32 7.02 21.20
N SER A 28 -8.55 8.04 20.35
CA SER A 28 -9.88 8.52 19.97
C SER A 28 -10.54 7.69 18.85
N LEU A 29 -9.76 6.91 18.10
CA LEU A 29 -10.31 6.04 17.08
C LEU A 29 -10.91 4.78 17.70
N PRO A 30 -12.07 4.32 17.20
CA PRO A 30 -12.68 3.07 17.66
C PRO A 30 -11.77 1.83 17.59
N ASP A 31 -10.94 1.69 16.54
CA ASP A 31 -9.96 0.64 16.39
C ASP A 31 -8.57 1.03 16.94
N ARG A 32 -8.46 2.23 17.53
CA ARG A 32 -7.20 2.83 17.99
C ARG A 32 -6.08 2.80 16.94
N GLY A 33 -6.44 2.95 15.68
CA GLY A 33 -5.48 3.05 14.59
C GLY A 33 -4.90 1.71 14.12
N TYR A 34 -5.51 0.58 14.48
CA TYR A 34 -5.03 -0.73 14.04
C TYR A 34 -4.94 -0.86 12.51
N ALA A 35 -5.93 -0.37 11.78
CA ALA A 35 -5.92 -0.39 10.32
C ALA A 35 -4.73 0.37 9.71
N PHE A 36 -4.10 1.27 10.46
CA PHE A 36 -2.95 2.06 10.01
C PHE A 36 -1.60 1.53 10.51
N THR A 37 -1.55 0.38 11.21
CA THR A 37 -0.29 -0.14 11.77
C THR A 37 0.74 -0.49 10.72
N LYS A 38 0.34 -1.11 9.59
CA LYS A 38 1.25 -1.46 8.51
C LYS A 38 1.88 -0.23 7.83
N PRO A 39 1.09 0.76 7.35
CA PRO A 39 1.69 1.99 6.81
C PRO A 39 2.49 2.76 7.87
N LEU A 40 2.06 2.80 9.13
CA LEU A 40 2.81 3.44 10.21
C LEU A 40 4.16 2.74 10.46
N GLY A 41 4.18 1.41 10.48
CA GLY A 41 5.41 0.63 10.63
C GLY A 41 6.41 0.88 9.52
N LEU A 42 5.93 0.89 8.27
CA LEU A 42 6.75 1.20 7.10
C LEU A 42 7.30 2.63 7.14
N LEU A 43 6.46 3.61 7.51
CA LEU A 43 6.88 5.01 7.62
C LEU A 43 7.89 5.21 8.74
N LEU A 44 7.66 4.66 9.94
CA LEU A 44 8.59 4.81 11.06
C LEU A 44 9.93 4.12 10.79
N ALA A 45 9.90 2.88 10.29
CA ALA A 45 11.12 2.15 9.96
C ALA A 45 11.88 2.84 8.82
N GLY A 46 11.18 3.22 7.74
CA GLY A 46 11.76 3.94 6.61
C GLY A 46 12.34 5.29 7.01
N TYR A 47 11.64 6.06 7.84
CA TYR A 47 12.08 7.38 8.28
C TYR A 47 13.33 7.30 9.16
N LEU A 48 13.36 6.40 10.13
CA LEU A 48 14.53 6.20 10.98
C LEU A 48 15.72 5.68 10.18
N PHE A 49 15.49 4.73 9.27
CA PHE A 49 16.51 4.23 8.38
C PHE A 49 17.10 5.34 7.49
N TRP A 50 16.22 6.16 6.92
CA TRP A 50 16.62 7.32 6.12
C TRP A 50 17.45 8.33 6.93
N LEU A 51 17.00 8.69 8.15
CA LEU A 51 17.74 9.62 9.01
C LEU A 51 19.14 9.11 9.34
N VAL A 52 19.24 7.84 9.71
CA VAL A 52 20.56 7.24 10.05
C VAL A 52 21.47 7.22 8.81
N GLY A 53 20.94 6.89 7.65
CA GLY A 53 21.70 6.89 6.40
C GLY A 53 22.13 8.29 5.95
N LEU A 54 21.31 9.34 6.20
CA LEU A 54 21.67 10.73 5.92
C LEU A 54 22.86 11.21 6.76
N THR A 55 23.00 10.71 8.00
CA THR A 55 24.11 11.11 8.87
C THR A 55 25.44 10.44 8.48
N GLY A 56 25.41 9.43 7.59
CA GLY A 56 26.58 8.63 7.25
C GLY A 56 27.11 7.75 8.39
N LEU A 57 26.41 7.69 9.53
CA LEU A 57 26.83 6.89 10.68
C LEU A 57 26.76 5.38 10.43
N LEU A 58 25.77 4.96 9.68
CA LEU A 58 25.57 3.55 9.33
C LEU A 58 25.28 3.42 7.82
N PRO A 59 25.81 2.38 7.15
CA PRO A 59 25.61 2.18 5.73
C PRO A 59 24.17 1.75 5.42
N ASN A 60 23.76 1.95 4.17
CA ASN A 60 22.51 1.44 3.63
C ASN A 60 22.55 -0.09 3.51
N SER A 61 22.35 -0.79 4.60
CA SER A 61 22.48 -2.24 4.71
C SER A 61 21.30 -2.89 5.41
N ARG A 62 21.10 -4.20 5.18
CA ARG A 62 20.12 -5.01 5.90
C ARG A 62 20.33 -4.98 7.42
N TRP A 63 21.56 -4.84 7.87
CA TRP A 63 21.87 -4.80 9.30
C TRP A 63 21.45 -3.48 9.95
N THR A 64 21.61 -2.37 9.24
CA THR A 64 21.08 -1.06 9.67
C THR A 64 19.57 -1.08 9.78
N ILE A 65 18.88 -1.69 8.79
CA ILE A 65 17.43 -1.87 8.84
C ILE A 65 17.03 -2.74 10.03
N ALA A 66 17.74 -3.86 10.24
CA ALA A 66 17.48 -4.75 11.38
C ALA A 66 17.65 -4.02 12.72
N LEU A 67 18.67 -3.17 12.85
CA LEU A 67 18.89 -2.34 14.03
C LEU A 67 17.74 -1.36 14.25
N VAL A 68 17.28 -0.68 13.19
CA VAL A 68 16.13 0.24 13.26
C VAL A 68 14.87 -0.51 13.70
N VAL A 69 14.59 -1.67 13.11
CA VAL A 69 13.45 -2.51 13.49
C VAL A 69 13.57 -2.98 14.94
N LEU A 70 14.77 -3.34 15.39
CA LEU A 70 15.04 -3.70 16.79
C LEU A 70 14.74 -2.54 17.74
N VAL A 71 15.17 -1.32 17.41
CA VAL A 71 14.87 -0.12 18.21
C VAL A 71 13.36 0.09 18.32
N LEU A 72 12.63 0.02 17.20
CA LEU A 72 11.17 0.10 17.20
C LEU A 72 10.54 -1.00 18.06
N ALA A 73 11.04 -2.23 17.97
CA ALA A 73 10.55 -3.36 18.75
C ALA A 73 10.79 -3.15 20.26
N LEU A 74 11.95 -2.62 20.66
CA LEU A 74 12.26 -2.33 22.06
C LEU A 74 11.36 -1.22 22.62
N VAL A 75 11.14 -0.13 21.87
CA VAL A 75 10.20 0.94 22.26
C VAL A 75 8.79 0.37 22.39
N SER A 76 8.37 -0.43 21.45
CA SER A 76 7.05 -1.07 21.46
C SER A 76 6.88 -2.05 22.61
N ALA A 77 7.90 -2.85 22.91
CA ALA A 77 7.91 -3.76 24.05
C ALA A 77 7.84 -3.00 25.40
N PHE A 78 8.53 -1.87 25.51
CA PHE A 78 8.44 -0.99 26.68
C PHE A 78 7.01 -0.45 26.86
N ILE A 79 6.38 0.05 25.79
CA ILE A 79 4.99 0.51 25.79
C ILE A 79 4.04 -0.63 26.19
N LEU A 80 4.20 -1.79 25.55
CA LEU A 80 3.38 -2.96 25.81
C LEU A 80 3.48 -3.39 27.26
N ARG A 81 4.69 -3.46 27.82
CA ARG A 81 4.91 -3.81 29.24
C ARG A 81 4.18 -2.85 30.20
N ARG A 82 4.18 -1.56 29.86
CA ARG A 82 3.57 -0.52 30.71
C ARG A 82 2.04 -0.50 30.63
N HIS A 83 1.47 -0.87 29.50
CA HIS A 83 0.04 -0.76 29.20
C HIS A 83 -0.63 -2.11 28.89
N TRP A 84 0.01 -3.22 29.27
CA TRP A 84 -0.36 -4.60 28.89
C TRP A 84 -1.86 -4.89 29.01
N GLN A 85 -2.44 -4.66 30.21
CA GLN A 85 -3.85 -4.97 30.46
C GLN A 85 -4.82 -4.18 29.59
N SER A 86 -4.56 -2.88 29.42
CA SER A 86 -5.40 -2.01 28.59
C SER A 86 -5.34 -2.40 27.12
N LEU A 87 -4.12 -2.69 26.61
CA LEU A 87 -3.90 -3.06 25.23
C LEU A 87 -4.50 -4.41 24.89
N LEU A 88 -4.28 -5.44 25.72
CA LEU A 88 -4.87 -6.77 25.53
C LEU A 88 -6.39 -6.74 25.62
N GLY A 89 -6.95 -5.99 26.57
CA GLY A 89 -8.39 -5.84 26.68
C GLY A 89 -9.02 -5.21 25.45
N HIS A 90 -8.30 -4.26 24.81
CA HIS A 90 -8.74 -3.65 23.55
C HIS A 90 -8.62 -4.64 22.39
N LEU A 91 -7.48 -5.33 22.25
CA LEU A 91 -7.25 -6.32 21.19
C LEU A 91 -8.31 -7.43 21.22
N TYR A 92 -8.65 -7.91 22.42
CA TYR A 92 -9.69 -8.95 22.55
C TYR A 92 -11.08 -8.46 22.15
N ARG A 93 -11.45 -7.23 22.53
CA ARG A 93 -12.75 -6.63 22.17
C ARG A 93 -12.89 -6.40 20.68
N GLU A 94 -11.84 -5.96 20.02
CA GLU A 94 -11.84 -5.56 18.61
C GLU A 94 -11.34 -6.67 17.66
N ARG A 95 -11.12 -7.90 18.18
CA ARG A 95 -10.51 -9.02 17.42
C ARG A 95 -11.14 -9.27 16.04
N TRP A 96 -12.45 -9.12 15.91
CA TRP A 96 -13.13 -9.32 14.63
C TRP A 96 -12.83 -8.21 13.63
N MET A 97 -12.69 -6.99 14.11
CA MET A 97 -12.28 -5.87 13.29
C MET A 97 -10.85 -6.06 12.78
N PHE A 98 -9.96 -6.51 13.66
CA PHE A 98 -8.57 -6.81 13.30
C PHE A 98 -8.49 -7.96 12.30
N LEU A 99 -9.24 -9.03 12.53
CA LEU A 99 -9.28 -10.15 11.58
C LEU A 99 -9.74 -9.69 10.18
N VAL A 100 -10.79 -8.89 10.10
CA VAL A 100 -11.25 -8.35 8.80
C VAL A 100 -10.18 -7.49 8.14
N THR A 101 -9.48 -6.65 8.92
CA THR A 101 -8.37 -5.83 8.43
C THR A 101 -7.25 -6.69 7.83
N GLU A 102 -6.86 -7.77 8.52
CA GLU A 102 -5.80 -8.67 8.06
C GLU A 102 -6.22 -9.47 6.82
N VAL A 103 -7.44 -9.99 6.81
CA VAL A 103 -7.98 -10.71 5.64
C VAL A 103 -8.09 -9.80 4.43
N LEU A 104 -8.54 -8.54 4.62
CA LEU A 104 -8.59 -7.54 3.57
C LEU A 104 -7.18 -7.21 3.03
N PHE A 105 -6.21 -7.00 3.94
CA PHE A 105 -4.84 -6.73 3.53
C PHE A 105 -4.24 -7.87 2.71
N LEU A 106 -4.29 -9.10 3.24
CA LEU A 106 -3.76 -10.26 2.54
C LEU A 106 -4.47 -10.51 1.21
N GLY A 107 -5.80 -10.39 1.20
CA GLY A 107 -6.61 -10.57 -0.01
C GLY A 107 -6.29 -9.53 -1.07
N ALA A 108 -6.24 -8.25 -0.71
CA ALA A 108 -5.90 -7.17 -1.63
C ALA A 108 -4.45 -7.30 -2.15
N PHE A 109 -3.50 -7.62 -1.27
CA PHE A 109 -2.09 -7.81 -1.66
C PHE A 109 -1.94 -9.00 -2.62
N ALA A 110 -2.57 -10.13 -2.31
CA ALA A 110 -2.51 -11.33 -3.15
C ALA A 110 -3.18 -11.10 -4.52
N VAL A 111 -4.37 -10.51 -4.55
CA VAL A 111 -5.08 -10.23 -5.79
C VAL A 111 -4.24 -9.32 -6.69
N TRP A 112 -3.69 -8.23 -6.16
CA TRP A 112 -2.92 -7.31 -6.99
C TRP A 112 -1.55 -7.87 -7.38
N ALA A 113 -0.92 -8.70 -6.55
CA ALA A 113 0.28 -9.44 -6.92
C ALA A 113 0.02 -10.42 -8.07
N VAL A 114 -1.15 -11.08 -8.08
CA VAL A 114 -1.57 -11.92 -9.20
C VAL A 114 -1.81 -11.08 -10.47
N VAL A 115 -2.52 -9.95 -10.38
CA VAL A 115 -2.72 -9.03 -11.51
C VAL A 115 -1.36 -8.61 -12.09
N ARG A 116 -0.41 -8.19 -11.25
CA ARG A 116 0.94 -7.81 -11.68
C ARG A 116 1.75 -8.98 -12.25
N SER A 117 1.44 -10.21 -11.91
CA SER A 117 2.13 -11.38 -12.49
C SER A 117 1.77 -11.65 -13.95
N TYR A 118 0.60 -11.18 -14.41
CA TYR A 118 0.19 -11.27 -15.83
C TYR A 118 0.84 -10.21 -16.71
N ASP A 119 1.23 -9.08 -16.11
CA ASP A 119 1.97 -8.01 -16.79
C ASP A 119 3.06 -7.49 -15.84
N ALA A 120 4.13 -8.28 -15.72
CA ALA A 120 5.26 -7.97 -14.85
C ALA A 120 6.31 -7.07 -15.52
N ALA A 121 6.12 -6.72 -16.79
CA ALA A 121 7.01 -5.81 -17.52
C ALA A 121 7.04 -4.42 -16.84
N ILE A 122 8.20 -3.80 -16.86
CA ILE A 122 8.45 -2.47 -16.25
C ILE A 122 8.81 -1.52 -17.40
N ASP A 123 7.85 -1.35 -18.32
CA ASP A 123 8.08 -0.64 -19.59
C ASP A 123 6.98 0.38 -19.95
N HIS A 124 5.96 0.52 -19.08
CA HIS A 124 4.87 1.46 -19.31
C HIS A 124 5.09 2.79 -18.60
N THR A 125 4.72 3.88 -19.26
CA THR A 125 4.72 5.26 -18.72
C THR A 125 6.00 5.61 -17.91
N GLU A 126 5.88 5.91 -16.63
CA GLU A 126 6.98 6.28 -15.72
C GLU A 126 7.65 5.09 -15.03
N GLN A 127 7.17 3.87 -15.24
CA GLN A 127 7.70 2.67 -14.57
C GLN A 127 9.21 2.47 -14.72
N PRO A 128 9.85 2.70 -15.91
CA PRO A 128 11.29 2.60 -16.04
C PRO A 128 12.03 3.61 -15.15
N MET A 129 11.49 4.83 -15.00
CA MET A 129 12.04 5.85 -14.11
C MET A 129 11.91 5.44 -12.64
N ASP A 130 10.74 5.03 -12.23
CA ASP A 130 10.48 4.55 -10.86
C ASP A 130 11.39 3.39 -10.50
N PHE A 131 11.57 2.45 -11.43
CA PHE A 131 12.46 1.31 -11.27
C PHE A 131 13.94 1.72 -11.19
N ALA A 132 14.34 2.75 -11.92
CA ALA A 132 15.69 3.30 -11.81
C ALA A 132 15.93 3.92 -10.42
N PHE A 133 14.96 4.65 -9.84
CA PHE A 133 15.07 5.18 -8.46
C PHE A 133 15.07 4.08 -7.40
N LEU A 134 14.28 3.01 -7.58
CA LEU A 134 14.34 1.84 -6.72
C LEU A 134 15.74 1.21 -6.75
N ASN A 135 16.31 1.01 -7.95
CA ASN A 135 17.64 0.45 -8.10
C ASN A 135 18.74 1.38 -7.57
N ALA A 136 18.59 2.71 -7.74
CA ALA A 136 19.51 3.68 -7.14
C ALA A 136 19.50 3.56 -5.61
N SER A 137 18.31 3.45 -5.00
CA SER A 137 18.16 3.24 -3.55
C SER A 137 18.71 1.89 -3.08
N LEU A 138 18.59 0.84 -3.90
CA LEU A 138 19.15 -0.48 -3.61
C LEU A 138 20.68 -0.47 -3.62
N ARG A 139 21.32 0.27 -4.53
CA ARG A 139 22.77 0.27 -4.76
C ARG A 139 23.52 1.33 -3.96
N ALA A 140 22.82 2.34 -3.47
CA ALA A 140 23.43 3.40 -2.68
C ALA A 140 24.11 2.84 -1.42
N ASP A 141 25.24 3.39 -1.05
CA ASP A 141 25.92 3.11 0.21
C ASP A 141 25.37 3.97 1.35
N ASP A 142 24.91 5.17 1.00
CA ASP A 142 24.35 6.19 1.89
C ASP A 142 23.15 6.91 1.23
N PHE A 143 22.59 7.93 1.87
CA PHE A 143 21.47 8.74 1.36
C PHE A 143 21.84 10.23 1.29
N PRO A 144 21.30 10.98 0.31
CA PRO A 144 20.44 10.54 -0.81
C PRO A 144 21.19 9.63 -1.81
N PRO A 145 20.50 8.73 -2.51
CA PRO A 145 21.14 7.90 -3.55
C PRO A 145 21.65 8.75 -4.71
N ARG A 146 22.59 8.22 -5.48
CA ARG A 146 23.07 8.88 -6.70
C ARG A 146 22.00 8.86 -7.78
N ASP A 147 21.88 9.98 -8.50
CA ASP A 147 20.92 10.14 -9.58
C ASP A 147 21.28 9.21 -10.76
N PRO A 148 20.35 8.35 -11.23
CA PRO A 148 20.62 7.41 -12.30
C PRO A 148 20.77 8.08 -13.68
N TRP A 149 20.32 9.34 -13.86
CA TRP A 149 20.43 10.10 -15.11
C TRP A 149 21.47 11.22 -15.03
N LEU A 150 21.54 11.93 -13.90
CA LEU A 150 22.43 13.05 -13.71
C LEU A 150 23.71 12.61 -12.96
N SER A 151 24.67 12.07 -13.70
CA SER A 151 25.93 11.55 -13.14
C SER A 151 26.62 12.57 -12.24
N GLY A 152 27.14 12.08 -11.11
CA GLY A 152 27.86 12.89 -10.12
C GLY A 152 26.97 13.65 -9.14
N ASN A 153 25.67 13.68 -9.35
CA ASN A 153 24.71 14.35 -8.46
C ASN A 153 23.90 13.33 -7.62
N ASN A 154 23.31 13.80 -6.56
CA ASN A 154 22.34 13.04 -5.78
C ASN A 154 20.94 13.24 -6.35
N VAL A 155 20.05 12.26 -6.15
CA VAL A 155 18.64 12.36 -6.54
C VAL A 155 18.00 13.61 -5.91
N SER A 156 17.50 14.52 -6.75
CA SER A 156 16.75 15.70 -6.38
C SER A 156 15.25 15.54 -6.69
N TYR A 157 14.71 14.38 -6.38
CA TYR A 157 13.34 13.96 -6.62
C TYR A 157 12.82 13.20 -5.41
N TYR A 158 11.52 12.89 -5.34
CA TYR A 158 10.97 12.12 -4.24
C TYR A 158 11.42 10.65 -4.35
N TYR A 159 12.36 10.24 -3.54
CA TYR A 159 12.89 8.87 -3.51
C TYR A 159 12.52 8.07 -2.25
N PHE A 160 11.87 8.68 -1.29
CA PHE A 160 11.59 8.07 0.00
C PHE A 160 10.72 6.80 -0.09
N GLY A 161 9.72 6.77 -0.99
CA GLY A 161 8.91 5.57 -1.24
C GLY A 161 9.74 4.42 -1.83
N TYR A 162 10.64 4.74 -2.75
CA TYR A 162 11.55 3.75 -3.34
C TYR A 162 12.56 3.23 -2.32
N LEU A 163 13.01 4.10 -1.41
CA LEU A 163 13.89 3.72 -0.29
C LEU A 163 13.21 2.71 0.64
N ILE A 164 11.95 2.92 1.00
CA ILE A 164 11.19 1.96 1.82
C ILE A 164 11.09 0.62 1.10
N SER A 165 10.72 0.61 -0.18
CA SER A 165 10.63 -0.60 -0.99
C SER A 165 11.97 -1.30 -1.15
N ALA A 166 13.05 -0.53 -1.37
CA ALA A 166 14.43 -1.02 -1.41
C ALA A 166 14.84 -1.65 -0.07
N GLY A 167 14.43 -1.05 1.05
CA GLY A 167 14.67 -1.59 2.39
C GLY A 167 14.05 -2.97 2.57
N ILE A 168 12.80 -3.15 2.18
CA ILE A 168 12.13 -4.47 2.24
C ILE A 168 12.85 -5.46 1.33
N ALA A 169 13.21 -5.07 0.10
CA ALA A 169 13.94 -5.91 -0.83
C ALA A 169 15.30 -6.35 -0.28
N LYS A 170 16.05 -5.45 0.39
CA LYS A 170 17.34 -5.78 1.04
C LYS A 170 17.19 -6.80 2.16
N VAL A 171 16.15 -6.67 2.99
CA VAL A 171 15.91 -7.58 4.11
C VAL A 171 15.48 -8.95 3.62
N THR A 172 14.61 -8.98 2.60
CA THR A 172 14.05 -10.23 2.06
C THR A 172 14.94 -10.91 1.03
N GLY A 173 15.93 -10.19 0.46
CA GLY A 173 16.77 -10.69 -0.63
C GLY A 173 16.05 -10.77 -1.97
N VAL A 174 14.86 -10.20 -2.10
CA VAL A 174 14.06 -10.21 -3.33
C VAL A 174 14.70 -9.31 -4.39
N PRO A 175 14.86 -9.79 -5.65
CA PRO A 175 15.43 -9.00 -6.73
C PRO A 175 14.61 -7.73 -7.02
N GLY A 176 15.27 -6.64 -7.43
CA GLY A 176 14.64 -5.33 -7.64
C GLY A 176 13.44 -5.35 -8.58
N SER A 177 13.47 -6.14 -9.66
CA SER A 177 12.35 -6.27 -10.61
C SER A 177 11.11 -6.92 -9.99
N VAL A 178 11.30 -7.92 -9.13
CA VAL A 178 10.20 -8.54 -8.38
C VAL A 178 9.73 -7.60 -7.27
N ALA A 179 10.67 -6.96 -6.57
CA ALA A 179 10.39 -5.99 -5.50
C ALA A 179 9.55 -4.81 -6.00
N TYR A 180 9.80 -4.31 -7.21
CA TYR A 180 9.01 -3.27 -7.83
C TYR A 180 7.54 -3.67 -7.98
N ASN A 181 7.28 -4.84 -8.54
CA ASN A 181 5.93 -5.36 -8.74
C ASN A 181 5.21 -5.64 -7.41
N LEU A 182 5.94 -6.17 -6.41
CA LEU A 182 5.39 -6.37 -5.07
C LEU A 182 5.13 -5.05 -4.34
N ALA A 183 5.94 -4.01 -4.57
CA ALA A 183 5.69 -2.67 -4.01
C ALA A 183 4.39 -2.06 -4.55
N ILE A 184 4.09 -2.20 -5.83
CA ILE A 184 2.81 -1.76 -6.41
C ILE A 184 1.64 -2.52 -5.78
N ALA A 185 1.75 -3.85 -5.65
CA ALA A 185 0.73 -4.66 -5.00
C ALA A 185 0.53 -4.27 -3.53
N LEU A 186 1.63 -3.95 -2.82
CA LEU A 186 1.60 -3.47 -1.45
C LEU A 186 0.88 -2.12 -1.33
N LEU A 187 1.15 -1.16 -2.20
CA LEU A 187 0.47 0.15 -2.20
C LEU A 187 -1.03 -0.02 -2.38
N PHE A 188 -1.47 -0.90 -3.29
CA PHE A 188 -2.88 -1.22 -3.47
C PHE A 188 -3.51 -1.75 -2.18
N ALA A 189 -2.87 -2.71 -1.52
CA ALA A 189 -3.37 -3.31 -0.29
C ALA A 189 -3.40 -2.32 0.89
N LEU A 190 -2.36 -1.50 1.06
CA LEU A 190 -2.30 -0.47 2.09
C LEU A 190 -3.38 0.59 1.88
N THR A 191 -3.64 0.99 0.63
CA THR A 191 -4.71 1.93 0.29
C THR A 191 -6.08 1.35 0.60
N ALA A 192 -6.33 0.09 0.25
CA ALA A 192 -7.58 -0.61 0.57
C ALA A 192 -7.84 -0.64 2.08
N VAL A 193 -6.84 -1.05 2.87
CA VAL A 193 -6.96 -1.14 4.32
C VAL A 193 -7.08 0.24 4.98
N ALA A 194 -6.36 1.24 4.49
CA ALA A 194 -6.47 2.61 5.00
C ALA A 194 -7.86 3.20 4.75
N ALA A 195 -8.41 3.03 3.54
CA ALA A 195 -9.77 3.46 3.21
C ALA A 195 -10.82 2.72 4.07
N PHE A 196 -10.68 1.39 4.21
CA PHE A 196 -11.51 0.58 5.08
C PHE A 196 -11.49 1.09 6.52
N GLY A 197 -10.30 1.28 7.09
CA GLY A 197 -10.12 1.75 8.47
C GLY A 197 -10.70 3.13 8.68
N LEU A 198 -10.46 4.06 7.76
CA LEU A 198 -10.99 5.42 7.83
C LEU A 198 -12.53 5.42 7.88
N VAL A 199 -13.16 4.78 6.90
CA VAL A 199 -14.64 4.74 6.80
C VAL A 199 -15.25 4.01 8.00
N THR A 200 -14.69 2.87 8.40
CA THR A 200 -15.17 2.11 9.56
C THR A 200 -15.09 2.93 10.84
N ASN A 201 -13.98 3.61 11.09
CA ASN A 201 -13.80 4.46 12.27
C ASN A 201 -14.78 5.65 12.26
N LEU A 202 -14.99 6.31 11.11
CA LEU A 202 -15.96 7.40 10.99
C LEU A 202 -17.39 6.94 11.29
N ILE A 203 -17.82 5.82 10.74
CA ILE A 203 -19.18 5.28 10.99
C ILE A 203 -19.35 4.89 12.46
N ARG A 204 -18.34 4.27 13.07
CA ARG A 204 -18.39 3.87 14.49
C ARG A 204 -18.38 5.09 15.42
N HIS A 205 -17.61 6.11 15.07
CA HIS A 205 -17.59 7.36 15.83
C HIS A 205 -18.94 8.06 15.77
N TYR A 206 -19.53 8.21 14.58
CA TYR A 206 -20.82 8.86 14.37
C TYR A 206 -21.97 8.15 15.09
N ARG A 207 -22.00 6.80 15.06
CA ARG A 207 -23.09 6.02 15.69
C ARG A 207 -22.94 5.84 17.20
N GLY A 208 -21.83 6.27 17.78
CA GLY A 208 -21.47 5.99 19.18
C GLY A 208 -21.00 4.54 19.36
N HIS A 209 -19.81 4.37 19.87
CA HIS A 209 -19.08 3.08 19.95
C HIS A 209 -19.88 1.89 20.48
N ALA A 210 -20.76 2.12 21.45
CA ALA A 210 -21.50 1.05 22.13
C ALA A 210 -22.77 0.60 21.39
N ARG A 211 -23.30 1.40 20.46
CA ARG A 211 -24.58 1.12 19.77
C ARG A 211 -24.40 0.57 18.36
N ALA A 212 -23.22 0.68 17.79
CA ALA A 212 -22.94 0.22 16.44
C ALA A 212 -22.48 -1.25 16.49
N GLY A 213 -23.38 -2.18 16.14
CA GLY A 213 -22.94 -3.52 15.80
C GLY A 213 -21.86 -3.44 14.69
N LEU A 214 -20.94 -4.41 14.64
CA LEU A 214 -19.80 -4.36 13.71
C LEU A 214 -20.18 -4.53 12.22
N ARG A 215 -21.33 -5.16 11.92
CA ARG A 215 -21.72 -5.50 10.53
C ARG A 215 -21.81 -4.28 9.61
N ALA A 216 -22.54 -3.24 10.02
CA ALA A 216 -22.70 -2.05 9.18
C ALA A 216 -21.40 -1.25 9.02
N PRO A 217 -20.61 -0.93 10.08
CA PRO A 217 -19.31 -0.30 9.92
C PRO A 217 -18.36 -1.07 9.00
N ILE A 218 -18.28 -2.40 9.15
CA ILE A 218 -17.46 -3.25 8.28
C ILE A 218 -17.97 -3.18 6.83
N GLY A 219 -19.28 -3.30 6.60
CA GLY A 219 -19.85 -3.23 5.26
C GLY A 219 -19.56 -1.90 4.56
N PHE A 220 -19.75 -0.76 5.24
CA PHE A 220 -19.38 0.55 4.70
C PHE A 220 -17.88 0.74 4.53
N GLY A 221 -17.06 0.18 5.43
CA GLY A 221 -15.61 0.17 5.29
C GLY A 221 -15.15 -0.57 4.04
N LEU A 222 -15.71 -1.76 3.78
CA LEU A 222 -15.42 -2.53 2.56
C LEU A 222 -15.88 -1.81 1.29
N LEU A 223 -17.04 -1.14 1.32
CA LEU A 223 -17.47 -0.30 0.21
C LEU A 223 -16.52 0.89 0.00
N GLY A 224 -16.05 1.52 1.07
CA GLY A 224 -15.05 2.59 0.99
C GLY A 224 -13.76 2.12 0.35
N ALA A 225 -13.25 0.96 0.77
CA ALA A 225 -12.08 0.34 0.14
C ALA A 225 -12.33 0.08 -1.36
N LEU A 226 -13.46 -0.56 -1.70
CA LEU A 226 -13.83 -0.84 -3.09
C LEU A 226 -13.90 0.43 -3.94
N PHE A 227 -14.49 1.50 -3.41
CA PHE A 227 -14.59 2.76 -4.16
C PHE A 227 -13.23 3.41 -4.40
N VAL A 228 -12.31 3.34 -3.44
CA VAL A 228 -11.00 3.95 -3.58
C VAL A 228 -10.08 3.16 -4.51
N VAL A 229 -10.01 1.82 -4.35
CA VAL A 229 -9.06 1.01 -5.11
C VAL A 229 -9.65 0.28 -6.33
N GLY A 230 -10.98 0.14 -6.39
CA GLY A 230 -11.65 -0.60 -7.45
C GLY A 230 -12.37 0.28 -8.47
N ILE A 231 -12.93 1.44 -8.04
CA ILE A 231 -13.75 2.30 -8.89
C ILE A 231 -13.03 3.61 -9.26
N GLY A 232 -11.77 3.77 -8.89
CA GLY A 232 -11.02 5.01 -9.03
C GLY A 232 -10.95 5.57 -10.46
N ASN A 233 -10.98 4.74 -11.49
CA ASN A 233 -11.04 5.15 -12.89
C ASN A 233 -12.29 4.61 -13.58
N LEU A 234 -13.33 5.44 -13.64
CA LEU A 234 -14.59 5.09 -14.33
C LEU A 234 -14.45 4.95 -15.84
N GLU A 235 -13.42 5.55 -16.45
CA GLU A 235 -13.15 5.43 -17.89
C GLU A 235 -12.90 3.96 -18.26
N ALA A 236 -12.11 3.23 -17.47
CA ALA A 236 -11.88 1.80 -17.68
C ALA A 236 -13.18 0.98 -17.71
N ALA A 237 -14.10 1.28 -16.78
CA ALA A 237 -15.40 0.62 -16.75
C ALA A 237 -16.22 0.95 -18.00
N LEU A 238 -16.20 2.20 -18.45
CA LEU A 238 -16.89 2.65 -19.65
C LEU A 238 -16.29 2.04 -20.93
N GLU A 239 -14.96 1.98 -21.02
CA GLU A 239 -14.28 1.28 -22.12
C GLU A 239 -14.66 -0.19 -22.19
N SER A 240 -14.71 -0.89 -21.05
CA SER A 240 -15.15 -2.29 -20.98
C SER A 240 -16.60 -2.46 -21.44
N VAL A 241 -17.50 -1.57 -20.98
CA VAL A 241 -18.92 -1.57 -21.38
C VAL A 241 -19.04 -1.37 -22.90
N ARG A 242 -18.27 -0.45 -23.47
CA ARG A 242 -18.24 -0.21 -24.91
C ARG A 242 -17.67 -1.40 -25.68
N SER A 243 -16.58 -1.98 -25.19
CA SER A 243 -15.95 -3.17 -25.80
C SER A 243 -16.85 -4.42 -25.80
N LEU A 244 -17.82 -4.49 -24.89
CA LEU A 244 -18.87 -5.50 -24.88
C LEU A 244 -19.99 -5.22 -25.88
N GLY A 245 -19.91 -4.15 -26.67
CA GLY A 245 -20.93 -3.74 -27.60
C GLY A 245 -22.18 -3.12 -26.94
N LEU A 246 -22.08 -2.73 -25.67
CA LEU A 246 -23.19 -2.13 -24.92
C LEU A 246 -23.24 -0.62 -25.11
N GLY A 247 -24.46 -0.07 -25.06
CA GLY A 247 -24.71 1.35 -25.31
C GLY A 247 -24.99 1.65 -26.78
N TRP A 248 -25.44 2.86 -27.06
CA TRP A 248 -25.73 3.36 -28.42
C TRP A 248 -24.81 4.55 -28.76
N GLY A 249 -24.62 4.82 -30.04
CA GLY A 249 -23.68 5.85 -30.49
C GLY A 249 -23.92 7.23 -29.84
N GLY A 250 -25.20 7.66 -29.75
CA GLY A 250 -25.53 8.94 -29.10
C GLY A 250 -25.20 8.99 -27.61
N PHE A 251 -25.18 7.86 -26.89
CA PHE A 251 -24.73 7.80 -25.49
C PHE A 251 -23.23 8.06 -25.39
N TRP A 252 -22.44 7.40 -26.22
CA TRP A 252 -21.00 7.56 -26.24
C TRP A 252 -20.59 8.98 -26.67
N ASP A 253 -21.27 9.54 -27.66
CA ASP A 253 -21.05 10.92 -28.12
C ASP A 253 -21.44 11.95 -27.05
N TRP A 254 -22.49 11.67 -26.28
CA TRP A 254 -22.93 12.51 -25.15
C TRP A 254 -21.91 12.54 -24.00
N LEU A 255 -21.27 11.42 -23.70
CA LEU A 255 -20.24 11.34 -22.65
C LEU A 255 -19.03 12.22 -22.94
N LYS A 256 -18.75 12.52 -24.21
CA LYS A 256 -17.60 13.34 -24.65
C LYS A 256 -16.25 12.85 -24.12
N ILE A 257 -16.10 11.55 -23.90
CA ILE A 257 -14.85 10.95 -23.46
C ILE A 257 -13.99 10.71 -24.70
N LYS A 258 -12.74 11.19 -24.68
CA LYS A 258 -11.80 11.04 -25.79
C LYS A 258 -11.56 9.53 -26.06
N GLY A 259 -11.74 9.14 -27.31
CA GLY A 259 -11.59 7.75 -27.75
C GLY A 259 -12.82 6.86 -27.58
N LEU A 260 -13.89 7.32 -26.94
CA LEU A 260 -15.14 6.56 -26.76
C LEU A 260 -16.32 7.07 -27.60
N SER A 261 -16.08 7.88 -28.61
CA SER A 261 -17.13 8.38 -29.51
C SER A 261 -17.59 7.31 -30.52
N GLY A 262 -18.81 7.46 -31.01
CA GLY A 262 -19.39 6.59 -32.05
C GLY A 262 -20.01 5.30 -31.52
N ALA A 263 -20.48 4.46 -32.45
CA ALA A 263 -21.10 3.18 -32.09
C ALA A 263 -20.12 2.25 -31.37
N ALA A 264 -20.66 1.44 -30.46
CA ALA A 264 -19.88 0.38 -29.82
C ALA A 264 -19.53 -0.71 -30.83
N GLU A 265 -18.28 -1.01 -30.99
CA GLU A 265 -17.78 -2.10 -31.81
C GLU A 265 -17.10 -3.12 -30.89
N GLY A 266 -17.47 -4.37 -30.99
CA GLY A 266 -16.78 -5.44 -30.28
C GLY A 266 -17.67 -6.35 -29.45
N SER A 267 -17.08 -7.44 -29.00
CA SER A 267 -17.71 -8.45 -28.13
C SER A 267 -16.76 -8.95 -27.04
N SER A 268 -15.71 -8.18 -26.74
CA SER A 268 -14.69 -8.51 -25.77
C SER A 268 -14.83 -7.65 -24.50
N LEU A 269 -14.50 -8.21 -23.34
CA LEU A 269 -14.42 -7.46 -22.09
C LEU A 269 -13.25 -6.44 -22.10
N TYR A 270 -12.25 -6.72 -22.91
CA TYR A 270 -11.06 -5.89 -23.05
C TYR A 270 -11.09 -5.15 -24.39
N PRO A 271 -10.81 -3.86 -24.45
CA PRO A 271 -10.66 -3.13 -25.70
C PRO A 271 -9.49 -3.71 -26.50
N ASP A 272 -9.64 -3.72 -27.85
CA ASP A 272 -8.59 -4.20 -28.75
C ASP A 272 -7.35 -3.30 -28.71
N ASP A 273 -7.58 -2.01 -28.43
CA ASP A 273 -6.53 -1.07 -28.12
C ASP A 273 -6.16 -1.13 -26.63
N ARG A 274 -4.88 -0.94 -26.30
CA ARG A 274 -4.41 -0.89 -24.93
C ARG A 274 -5.16 0.19 -24.14
N TRP A 275 -5.51 -0.11 -22.90
CA TRP A 275 -6.11 0.83 -21.96
C TRP A 275 -5.26 2.10 -21.83
N TRP A 276 -5.82 3.23 -22.17
CA TRP A 276 -5.02 4.42 -22.35
C TRP A 276 -5.70 5.64 -21.71
N TRP A 277 -5.42 5.83 -20.45
CA TRP A 277 -6.01 6.92 -19.67
C TRP A 277 -5.41 8.29 -19.97
N TRP A 278 -4.28 8.35 -20.65
CA TRP A 278 -3.49 9.55 -20.87
C TRP A 278 -3.58 10.08 -22.31
N ARG A 279 -4.58 9.72 -23.04
CA ARG A 279 -4.77 10.21 -24.41
C ARG A 279 -5.10 11.68 -24.48
#